data_6a83c1190e6acbe805820b0bd96b6e7f
#
_entry.id   6a83c1190e6acbe805820b0bd96b6e7f
#
_cell.length_a   1.000
_cell.length_b   1.000
_cell.length_c   1.000
_cell.angle_alpha   90.00
_cell.angle_beta   90.00
_cell.angle_gamma   90.00
#
_symmetry.space_group_name_H-M   'P 1'
#
loop_
_entity.id
_entity.type
_entity.pdbx_description
1 polymer ?
#
loop_
_entity_poly.entity_id
_entity_poly.type
_entity_poly.pdbx_seq_one_letter_code
_entity_poly.pdbx_strand_id
1 'polypeptide(L)'
;MRRTVSIQACAVVALALSLAAPLYAHHVKKGESTTLPVTTSSPKALDLYRKGMEDYENLYLERCNEDWRAAVKEDPNLAVGWAWIAFNSTNPEEITSARAKAKELATKLTAGEQLMVAWISKVQEGDFLGGITAMNDMLEMYPRDKHLLYLAGNWLMGENGNDQAKRLFEKALSIDKNYPAALNDLAYVDARNLQFAKAFAAMERYIALLPKEPNPQDSYGELLRMSGNFEGSLLHYRAALKLDPDFVTSQLGLGDTYALMGNQEQARVEYDKAIRFAHNEADRLTYSMQKAMTFVREGNYAEADKGYAEIAATAHAKKQNLQEAQSYRHLAEYQTDDSTAWKNLKLAEEALHHQSIISPSDRNEEMSRILRNRAARAAHSGNQALAEKELHELEALANGSRNRVIQSSYHGAFGTVLMDQKKFEAAIPQLEEDRDNPFTLELLVQAYYQTEQTEKLHEAEAKLRGINVPTMEQALVVPATRAQRPHI
;
A
#
# COMPACT_ATOMS: atom_id res chain seq x y z
N MET A 1 -13.29 5.79 -48.08
CA MET A 1 -14.12 5.08 -47.09
C MET A 1 -13.65 5.48 -45.70
N ARG A 2 -14.37 6.39 -45.07
CA ARG A 2 -14.07 6.84 -43.70
C ARG A 2 -14.55 5.78 -42.72
N ARG A 3 -13.65 5.16 -41.97
CA ARG A 3 -14.01 4.40 -40.75
C ARG A 3 -13.86 5.33 -39.56
N THR A 4 -14.98 5.75 -39.05
CA THR A 4 -15.13 6.40 -37.75
C THR A 4 -14.72 5.40 -36.65
N VAL A 5 -13.62 5.69 -35.97
CA VAL A 5 -13.27 5.02 -34.72
C VAL A 5 -14.18 5.62 -33.65
N SER A 6 -15.11 4.84 -33.18
CA SER A 6 -15.96 5.17 -32.02
C SER A 6 -15.09 5.20 -30.79
N ILE A 7 -14.90 6.38 -30.22
CA ILE A 7 -14.38 6.58 -28.86
C ILE A 7 -15.45 6.03 -27.91
N GLN A 8 -15.31 4.77 -27.51
CA GLN A 8 -16.02 4.28 -26.34
C GLN A 8 -15.39 4.96 -25.12
N ALA A 9 -16.15 5.89 -24.56
CA ALA A 9 -15.87 6.45 -23.25
C ALA A 9 -15.72 5.28 -22.27
N CYS A 10 -14.49 5.05 -21.77
CA CYS A 10 -14.25 4.23 -20.60
C CYS A 10 -14.98 4.94 -19.44
N ALA A 11 -16.16 4.46 -19.13
CA ALA A 11 -16.86 4.83 -17.92
C ALA A 11 -15.94 4.45 -16.75
N VAL A 12 -15.43 5.44 -16.05
CA VAL A 12 -14.87 5.31 -14.73
C VAL A 12 -15.99 4.71 -13.87
N VAL A 13 -15.98 3.40 -13.73
CA VAL A 13 -16.76 2.73 -12.71
C VAL A 13 -16.00 3.00 -11.42
N ALA A 14 -16.25 4.18 -10.82
CA ALA A 14 -16.03 4.33 -9.41
C ALA A 14 -16.70 3.12 -8.75
N LEU A 15 -15.91 2.24 -8.14
CA LEU A 15 -16.41 1.11 -7.37
C LEU A 15 -17.11 1.71 -6.15
N ALA A 16 -18.34 2.16 -6.37
CA ALA A 16 -19.24 2.47 -5.29
C ALA A 16 -19.54 1.14 -4.60
N LEU A 17 -18.91 0.90 -3.45
CA LEU A 17 -19.63 0.20 -2.40
C LEU A 17 -20.94 0.97 -2.27
N SER A 18 -21.99 0.49 -2.93
CA SER A 18 -23.27 1.19 -2.94
C SER A 18 -23.83 1.09 -1.52
N LEU A 19 -23.61 2.13 -0.73
CA LEU A 19 -24.37 2.39 0.49
C LEU A 19 -25.82 2.84 0.15
N ALA A 20 -26.27 2.64 -1.10
CA ALA A 20 -27.66 2.68 -1.45
C ALA A 20 -28.29 1.41 -0.90
N ALA A 21 -28.83 1.50 0.32
CA ALA A 21 -29.69 0.46 0.85
C ALA A 21 -30.80 0.18 -0.17
N PRO A 22 -30.89 -1.04 -0.77
CA PRO A 22 -32.14 -1.47 -1.31
C PRO A 22 -33.11 -1.55 -0.11
N LEU A 23 -34.30 -0.99 -0.28
CA LEU A 23 -35.43 -1.09 0.64
C LEU A 23 -35.95 -2.55 0.69
N TYR A 24 -35.08 -3.52 0.91
CA TYR A 24 -35.41 -4.86 1.36
C TYR A 24 -34.94 -4.96 2.81
N ALA A 25 -35.83 -4.53 3.72
CA ALA A 25 -35.74 -4.91 5.10
C ALA A 25 -35.84 -6.43 5.18
N HIS A 26 -34.72 -7.13 5.13
CA HIS A 26 -34.67 -8.45 5.71
C HIS A 26 -34.97 -8.28 7.19
N HIS A 27 -36.14 -8.74 7.61
CA HIS A 27 -36.49 -8.88 9.02
C HIS A 27 -35.42 -9.75 9.67
N VAL A 28 -34.46 -9.11 10.35
CA VAL A 28 -33.53 -9.82 11.24
C VAL A 28 -34.41 -10.61 12.20
N LYS A 29 -34.37 -11.94 12.10
CA LYS A 29 -35.10 -12.81 13.02
C LYS A 29 -34.55 -12.53 14.42
N LYS A 30 -35.47 -12.36 15.38
CA LYS A 30 -35.18 -12.15 16.79
C LYS A 30 -34.27 -13.27 17.29
N GLY A 31 -32.93 -13.01 17.42
CA GLY A 31 -31.92 -14.01 17.82
C GLY A 31 -30.68 -14.10 16.94
N GLU A 32 -30.61 -13.38 15.81
CA GLU A 32 -29.38 -13.35 14.99
C GLU A 32 -28.35 -12.39 15.60
N SER A 33 -27.09 -12.82 15.61
CA SER A 33 -25.95 -12.01 16.10
C SER A 33 -25.86 -10.70 15.30
N THR A 34 -25.61 -9.58 15.98
CA THR A 34 -25.35 -8.30 15.31
C THR A 34 -23.93 -8.20 14.78
N THR A 35 -23.07 -9.18 15.09
CA THR A 35 -21.68 -9.29 14.70
C THR A 35 -21.44 -10.65 14.05
N LEU A 36 -20.44 -10.73 13.19
CA LEU A 36 -20.02 -11.96 12.52
C LEU A 36 -19.70 -13.02 13.58
N PRO A 37 -20.36 -14.18 13.56
CA PRO A 37 -20.08 -15.27 14.50
C PRO A 37 -18.72 -15.90 14.25
N VAL A 38 -18.19 -16.55 15.28
CA VAL A 38 -16.99 -17.40 15.19
C VAL A 38 -17.34 -18.76 15.75
N THR A 39 -17.42 -19.76 14.87
CA THR A 39 -17.80 -21.11 15.21
C THR A 39 -16.63 -21.88 15.79
N THR A 40 -16.68 -22.16 17.08
CA THR A 40 -15.77 -23.05 17.81
C THR A 40 -16.45 -23.60 19.04
N SER A 41 -16.08 -24.83 19.42
CA SER A 41 -16.51 -25.44 20.70
C SER A 41 -15.55 -25.14 21.86
N SER A 42 -14.39 -24.53 21.58
CA SER A 42 -13.36 -24.19 22.56
C SER A 42 -13.43 -22.71 22.94
N PRO A 43 -13.85 -22.34 24.17
CA PRO A 43 -13.79 -20.96 24.64
C PRO A 43 -12.37 -20.39 24.58
N LYS A 44 -11.35 -21.22 24.84
CA LYS A 44 -9.95 -20.81 24.78
C LYS A 44 -9.51 -20.49 23.35
N ALA A 45 -9.94 -21.29 22.35
CA ALA A 45 -9.68 -20.96 20.95
C ALA A 45 -10.34 -19.65 20.52
N LEU A 46 -11.57 -19.39 21.01
CA LEU A 46 -12.27 -18.14 20.75
C LEU A 46 -11.55 -16.93 21.35
N ASP A 47 -11.06 -17.05 22.59
CA ASP A 47 -10.30 -15.96 23.25
C ASP A 47 -8.98 -15.68 22.54
N LEU A 48 -8.23 -16.72 22.15
CA LEU A 48 -7.01 -16.57 21.34
C LEU A 48 -7.29 -15.94 19.97
N TYR A 49 -8.37 -16.38 19.31
CA TYR A 49 -8.77 -15.78 18.03
C TYR A 49 -9.07 -14.27 18.16
N ARG A 50 -9.84 -13.90 19.18
CA ARG A 50 -10.19 -12.49 19.44
C ARG A 50 -8.98 -11.64 19.79
N LYS A 51 -8.07 -12.20 20.59
CA LYS A 51 -6.80 -11.53 20.90
C LYS A 51 -5.97 -11.32 19.62
N GLY A 52 -5.87 -12.32 18.75
CA GLY A 52 -5.21 -12.16 17.46
C GLY A 52 -5.86 -11.09 16.58
N MET A 53 -7.20 -10.97 16.59
CA MET A 53 -7.89 -9.88 15.89
C MET A 53 -7.56 -8.50 16.47
N GLU A 54 -7.53 -8.37 17.80
CA GLU A 54 -7.14 -7.13 18.48
C GLU A 54 -5.70 -6.75 18.18
N ASP A 55 -4.77 -7.71 18.21
CA ASP A 55 -3.37 -7.49 17.86
C ASP A 55 -3.20 -7.11 16.38
N TYR A 56 -3.94 -7.75 15.47
CA TYR A 56 -3.96 -7.38 14.05
C TYR A 56 -4.43 -5.94 13.82
N GLU A 57 -5.55 -5.57 14.45
CA GLU A 57 -6.11 -4.22 14.36
C GLU A 57 -5.20 -3.13 14.97
N ASN A 58 -4.31 -3.51 15.86
CA ASN A 58 -3.28 -2.63 16.44
C ASN A 58 -1.89 -2.79 15.78
N LEU A 59 -1.82 -3.49 14.63
CA LEU A 59 -0.63 -3.69 13.79
C LEU A 59 0.49 -4.54 14.44
N TYR A 60 0.17 -5.38 15.43
CA TYR A 60 1.10 -6.37 16.00
C TYR A 60 1.08 -7.68 15.20
N LEU A 61 1.54 -7.61 13.95
CA LEU A 61 1.34 -8.66 12.93
C LEU A 61 1.98 -10.01 13.29
N GLU A 62 3.06 -10.05 14.06
CA GLU A 62 3.65 -11.31 14.52
C GLU A 62 2.86 -11.90 15.68
N ARG A 63 2.48 -11.08 16.67
CA ARG A 63 1.69 -11.51 17.82
C ARG A 63 0.35 -12.09 17.38
N CYS A 64 -0.35 -11.44 16.45
CA CYS A 64 -1.63 -11.96 15.95
C CYS A 64 -1.46 -13.33 15.25
N ASN A 65 -0.38 -13.56 14.51
CA ASN A 65 -0.09 -14.87 13.92
C ASN A 65 0.15 -15.95 14.98
N GLU A 66 0.88 -15.63 16.03
CA GLU A 66 1.11 -16.56 17.17
C GLU A 66 -0.21 -16.93 17.85
N ASP A 67 -1.07 -15.93 18.11
CA ASP A 67 -2.37 -16.15 18.73
C ASP A 67 -3.31 -16.98 17.83
N TRP A 68 -3.36 -16.73 16.53
CA TRP A 68 -4.16 -17.54 15.60
C TRP A 68 -3.62 -18.95 15.43
N ARG A 69 -2.29 -19.14 15.39
CA ARG A 69 -1.68 -20.49 15.42
C ARG A 69 -2.02 -21.23 16.72
N ALA A 70 -2.00 -20.56 17.86
CA ALA A 70 -2.44 -21.12 19.11
C ALA A 70 -3.94 -21.46 19.11
N ALA A 71 -4.78 -20.60 18.53
CA ALA A 71 -6.21 -20.82 18.40
C ALA A 71 -6.54 -22.06 17.56
N VAL A 72 -5.91 -22.21 16.38
CA VAL A 72 -6.15 -23.39 15.52
C VAL A 72 -5.48 -24.68 16.06
N LYS A 73 -4.49 -24.55 16.90
CA LYS A 73 -3.92 -25.70 17.65
C LYS A 73 -4.88 -26.17 18.73
N GLU A 74 -5.61 -25.26 19.38
CA GLU A 74 -6.61 -25.56 20.39
C GLU A 74 -7.90 -26.10 19.75
N ASP A 75 -8.33 -25.52 18.61
CA ASP A 75 -9.44 -26.05 17.80
C ASP A 75 -9.04 -26.10 16.31
N PRO A 76 -8.60 -27.27 15.82
CA PRO A 76 -8.24 -27.44 14.40
C PRO A 76 -9.35 -27.20 13.39
N ASN A 77 -10.62 -27.11 13.84
CA ASN A 77 -11.77 -26.83 12.99
C ASN A 77 -12.13 -25.32 12.92
N LEU A 78 -11.36 -24.46 13.59
CA LEU A 78 -11.55 -23.00 13.55
C LEU A 78 -11.13 -22.46 12.17
N ALA A 79 -12.04 -22.52 11.18
CA ALA A 79 -11.73 -22.16 9.80
C ALA A 79 -11.33 -20.71 9.61
N VAL A 80 -11.98 -19.75 10.31
CA VAL A 80 -11.60 -18.33 10.23
C VAL A 80 -10.20 -18.08 10.79
N GLY A 81 -9.75 -18.84 11.80
CA GLY A 81 -8.37 -18.80 12.29
C GLY A 81 -7.37 -19.22 11.22
N TRP A 82 -7.64 -20.30 10.48
CA TRP A 82 -6.82 -20.72 9.34
C TRP A 82 -6.81 -19.67 8.21
N ALA A 83 -7.95 -19.01 7.95
CA ALA A 83 -8.03 -17.97 6.94
C ALA A 83 -7.16 -16.76 7.31
N TRP A 84 -7.16 -16.34 8.57
CA TRP A 84 -6.33 -15.23 9.06
C TRP A 84 -4.84 -15.58 9.07
N ILE A 85 -4.46 -16.81 9.41
CA ILE A 85 -3.08 -17.27 9.26
C ILE A 85 -2.64 -17.18 7.78
N ALA A 86 -3.48 -17.64 6.85
CA ALA A 86 -3.19 -17.52 5.42
C ALA A 86 -3.08 -16.07 4.97
N PHE A 87 -3.87 -15.16 5.53
CA PHE A 87 -3.86 -13.74 5.18
C PHE A 87 -2.58 -13.03 5.62
N ASN A 88 -2.11 -13.30 6.84
CA ASN A 88 -1.05 -12.50 7.47
C ASN A 88 0.32 -13.20 7.55
N SER A 89 0.42 -14.50 7.23
CA SER A 89 1.70 -15.21 7.23
C SER A 89 2.61 -14.70 6.10
N THR A 90 3.90 -14.65 6.37
CA THR A 90 4.96 -14.39 5.38
C THR A 90 5.57 -15.68 4.82
N ASN A 91 5.16 -16.84 5.35
CA ASN A 91 5.62 -18.16 4.88
C ASN A 91 4.68 -18.70 3.79
N PRO A 92 5.12 -18.84 2.55
CA PRO A 92 4.26 -19.25 1.43
C PRO A 92 3.68 -20.66 1.52
N GLU A 93 4.41 -21.59 2.17
CA GLU A 93 3.90 -22.94 2.40
C GLU A 93 2.78 -22.92 3.44
N GLU A 94 2.95 -22.14 4.51
CA GLU A 94 1.91 -21.91 5.51
C GLU A 94 0.70 -21.20 4.91
N ILE A 95 0.89 -20.14 4.10
CA ILE A 95 -0.18 -19.44 3.39
C ILE A 95 -1.01 -20.42 2.57
N THR A 96 -0.35 -21.26 1.77
CA THR A 96 -1.02 -22.21 0.88
C THR A 96 -1.78 -23.28 1.65
N SER A 97 -1.16 -23.87 2.67
CA SER A 97 -1.77 -24.94 3.48
C SER A 97 -2.91 -24.42 4.36
N ALA A 98 -2.73 -23.25 4.99
CA ALA A 98 -3.75 -22.64 5.83
C ALA A 98 -4.98 -22.22 5.01
N ARG A 99 -4.79 -21.63 3.83
CA ARG A 99 -5.87 -21.27 2.91
C ARG A 99 -6.65 -22.52 2.44
N ALA A 100 -5.95 -23.59 2.07
CA ALA A 100 -6.60 -24.84 1.69
C ALA A 100 -7.44 -25.40 2.84
N LYS A 101 -6.91 -25.37 4.06
CA LYS A 101 -7.59 -25.84 5.26
C LYS A 101 -8.81 -24.98 5.60
N ALA A 102 -8.71 -23.67 5.51
CA ALA A 102 -9.84 -22.76 5.70
C ALA A 102 -10.98 -23.06 4.70
N LYS A 103 -10.64 -23.23 3.42
CA LYS A 103 -11.64 -23.57 2.37
C LYS A 103 -12.29 -24.92 2.59
N GLU A 104 -11.55 -25.95 3.01
CA GLU A 104 -12.08 -27.28 3.34
C GLU A 104 -13.14 -27.19 4.45
N LEU A 105 -12.84 -26.45 5.51
CA LEU A 105 -13.69 -26.31 6.68
C LEU A 105 -14.89 -25.39 6.45
N ALA A 106 -14.79 -24.42 5.56
CA ALA A 106 -15.79 -23.37 5.33
C ALA A 106 -17.18 -23.92 5.00
N THR A 107 -17.29 -25.06 4.34
CA THR A 107 -18.56 -25.65 3.93
C THR A 107 -19.53 -26.01 5.09
N LYS A 108 -19.01 -26.05 6.32
CA LYS A 108 -19.76 -26.40 7.54
C LYS A 108 -20.05 -25.23 8.44
N LEU A 109 -19.65 -24.02 8.04
CA LEU A 109 -19.75 -22.80 8.84
C LEU A 109 -21.03 -22.02 8.58
N THR A 110 -21.25 -20.98 9.37
CA THR A 110 -22.30 -19.99 9.11
C THR A 110 -22.03 -19.24 7.78
N ALA A 111 -23.06 -18.67 7.19
CA ALA A 111 -22.92 -17.92 5.93
C ALA A 111 -21.91 -16.76 6.05
N GLY A 112 -21.89 -16.06 7.19
CA GLY A 112 -20.95 -14.97 7.42
C GLY A 112 -19.49 -15.45 7.46
N GLU A 113 -19.21 -16.57 8.14
CA GLU A 113 -17.86 -17.14 8.18
C GLU A 113 -17.42 -17.69 6.81
N GLN A 114 -18.34 -18.27 6.03
CA GLN A 114 -18.07 -18.67 4.65
C GLN A 114 -17.66 -17.48 3.80
N LEU A 115 -18.35 -16.34 3.95
CA LEU A 115 -18.03 -15.10 3.25
C LEU A 115 -16.68 -14.54 3.69
N MET A 116 -16.32 -14.61 4.98
CA MET A 116 -14.99 -14.19 5.48
C MET A 116 -13.88 -15.02 4.85
N VAL A 117 -14.00 -16.34 4.85
CA VAL A 117 -13.03 -17.24 4.20
C VAL A 117 -12.97 -16.99 2.69
N ALA A 118 -14.12 -16.72 2.06
CA ALA A 118 -14.20 -16.42 0.63
C ALA A 118 -13.52 -15.08 0.32
N TRP A 119 -13.78 -14.02 1.09
CA TRP A 119 -13.14 -12.71 0.93
C TRP A 119 -11.61 -12.83 0.95
N ILE A 120 -11.06 -13.41 2.03
CA ILE A 120 -9.62 -13.59 2.19
C ILE A 120 -9.02 -14.40 1.03
N SER A 121 -9.63 -15.56 0.72
CA SER A 121 -9.10 -16.46 -0.30
C SER A 121 -9.13 -15.85 -1.69
N LYS A 122 -10.22 -15.17 -2.06
CA LYS A 122 -10.40 -14.56 -3.38
C LYS A 122 -9.45 -13.40 -3.60
N VAL A 123 -9.26 -12.54 -2.58
CA VAL A 123 -8.29 -11.44 -2.65
C VAL A 123 -6.87 -11.99 -2.88
N GLN A 124 -6.47 -13.02 -2.15
CA GLN A 124 -5.16 -13.66 -2.32
C GLN A 124 -4.99 -14.36 -3.68
N GLU A 125 -6.07 -14.86 -4.25
CA GLU A 125 -6.10 -15.50 -5.56
C GLU A 125 -6.22 -14.49 -6.72
N GLY A 126 -6.32 -13.18 -6.42
CA GLY A 126 -6.48 -12.11 -7.41
C GLY A 126 -7.92 -11.91 -7.90
N ASP A 127 -8.89 -12.63 -7.36
CA ASP A 127 -10.32 -12.40 -7.64
C ASP A 127 -10.87 -11.24 -6.77
N PHE A 128 -10.43 -10.02 -7.07
CA PHE A 128 -10.85 -8.83 -6.34
C PHE A 128 -12.36 -8.58 -6.40
N LEU A 129 -13.01 -8.85 -7.55
CA LEU A 129 -14.47 -8.67 -7.67
C LEU A 129 -15.23 -9.63 -6.78
N GLY A 130 -14.82 -10.90 -6.74
CA GLY A 130 -15.38 -11.88 -5.83
C GLY A 130 -15.12 -11.54 -4.36
N GLY A 131 -13.95 -10.97 -4.05
CA GLY A 131 -13.63 -10.46 -2.72
C GLY A 131 -14.54 -9.29 -2.32
N ILE A 132 -14.73 -8.30 -3.20
CA ILE A 132 -15.63 -7.16 -2.98
C ILE A 132 -17.07 -7.64 -2.73
N THR A 133 -17.55 -8.60 -3.53
CA THR A 133 -18.88 -9.18 -3.35
C THR A 133 -19.02 -9.80 -1.96
N ALA A 134 -18.07 -10.65 -1.56
CA ALA A 134 -18.10 -11.29 -0.25
C ALA A 134 -18.07 -10.28 0.91
N MET A 135 -17.29 -9.22 0.82
CA MET A 135 -17.25 -8.16 1.82
C MET A 135 -18.58 -7.38 1.89
N ASN A 136 -19.17 -7.04 0.73
CA ASN A 136 -20.46 -6.36 0.69
C ASN A 136 -21.58 -7.21 1.32
N ASP A 137 -21.62 -8.50 1.01
CA ASP A 137 -22.60 -9.42 1.58
C ASP A 137 -22.43 -9.54 3.11
N MET A 138 -21.20 -9.58 3.62
CA MET A 138 -20.93 -9.53 5.07
C MET A 138 -21.43 -8.23 5.71
N LEU A 139 -21.16 -7.07 5.08
CA LEU A 139 -21.59 -5.77 5.59
C LEU A 139 -23.12 -5.60 5.55
N GLU A 140 -23.81 -6.24 4.60
CA GLU A 140 -25.27 -6.31 4.56
C GLU A 140 -25.83 -7.19 5.69
N MET A 141 -25.21 -8.36 5.93
CA MET A 141 -25.62 -9.27 7.00
C MET A 141 -25.33 -8.72 8.40
N TYR A 142 -24.21 -8.01 8.58
CA TYR A 142 -23.72 -7.51 9.88
C TYR A 142 -23.41 -6.01 9.84
N PRO A 143 -24.39 -5.14 9.56
CA PRO A 143 -24.16 -3.71 9.30
C PRO A 143 -23.69 -2.90 10.50
N ARG A 144 -23.69 -3.50 11.68
CA ARG A 144 -23.25 -2.92 12.97
C ARG A 144 -22.04 -3.64 13.57
N ASP A 145 -21.37 -4.48 12.81
CA ASP A 145 -20.11 -5.08 13.24
C ASP A 145 -18.97 -4.09 13.01
N LYS A 146 -18.41 -3.54 14.09
CA LYS A 146 -17.34 -2.55 14.02
C LYS A 146 -16.07 -3.10 13.37
N HIS A 147 -15.79 -4.42 13.57
CA HIS A 147 -14.61 -5.07 13.00
C HIS A 147 -14.74 -5.22 11.48
N LEU A 148 -15.91 -5.62 10.97
CA LEU A 148 -16.16 -5.67 9.53
C LEU A 148 -16.13 -4.29 8.88
N LEU A 149 -16.70 -3.28 9.55
CA LEU A 149 -16.63 -1.90 9.07
C LEU A 149 -15.18 -1.41 8.99
N TYR A 150 -14.37 -1.74 10.00
CA TYR A 150 -12.95 -1.43 10.02
C TYR A 150 -12.20 -2.15 8.90
N LEU A 151 -12.37 -3.47 8.76
CA LEU A 151 -11.70 -4.26 7.73
C LEU A 151 -12.03 -3.77 6.31
N ALA A 152 -13.30 -3.46 6.04
CA ALA A 152 -13.71 -2.89 4.77
C ALA A 152 -13.15 -1.50 4.53
N GLY A 153 -13.09 -0.66 5.57
CA GLY A 153 -12.48 0.66 5.52
C GLY A 153 -10.98 0.60 5.25
N ASN A 154 -10.26 -0.27 5.96
CA ASN A 154 -8.83 -0.49 5.79
C ASN A 154 -8.51 -0.98 4.38
N TRP A 155 -9.25 -1.96 3.86
CA TRP A 155 -9.08 -2.43 2.50
C TRP A 155 -9.34 -1.34 1.47
N LEU A 156 -10.43 -0.58 1.60
CA LEU A 156 -10.70 0.57 0.71
C LEU A 156 -9.64 1.66 0.78
N MET A 157 -9.08 1.92 1.97
CA MET A 157 -7.97 2.85 2.14
C MET A 157 -6.72 2.39 1.38
N GLY A 158 -6.44 1.09 1.35
CA GLY A 158 -5.40 0.48 0.54
C GLY A 158 -5.63 0.66 -0.96
N GLU A 159 -6.89 0.59 -1.41
CA GLU A 159 -7.30 0.82 -2.79
C GLU A 159 -7.56 2.31 -3.12
N ASN A 160 -7.10 3.22 -2.28
CA ASN A 160 -7.26 4.68 -2.40
C ASN A 160 -8.73 5.18 -2.37
N GLY A 161 -9.65 4.36 -1.92
CA GLY A 161 -11.05 4.73 -1.68
C GLY A 161 -11.23 5.55 -0.39
N ASN A 162 -10.43 6.62 -0.21
CA ASN A 162 -10.33 7.35 1.04
C ASN A 162 -11.67 7.87 1.57
N ASP A 163 -12.55 8.38 0.71
CA ASP A 163 -13.86 8.89 1.12
C ASP A 163 -14.80 7.78 1.60
N GLN A 164 -14.76 6.61 0.95
CA GLN A 164 -15.54 5.44 1.36
C GLN A 164 -14.97 4.87 2.67
N ALA A 165 -13.65 4.73 2.77
CA ALA A 165 -12.97 4.28 3.98
C ALA A 165 -13.32 5.18 5.16
N LYS A 166 -13.25 6.50 4.99
CA LYS A 166 -13.65 7.47 6.02
C LYS A 166 -15.05 7.23 6.55
N ARG A 167 -16.04 7.07 5.66
CA ARG A 167 -17.43 6.79 6.09
C ARG A 167 -17.55 5.49 6.90
N LEU A 168 -16.77 4.47 6.56
CA LEU A 168 -16.79 3.20 7.30
C LEU A 168 -16.12 3.33 8.68
N PHE A 169 -15.00 4.03 8.77
CA PHE A 169 -14.35 4.30 10.05
C PHE A 169 -15.23 5.18 10.96
N GLU A 170 -15.84 6.23 10.43
CA GLU A 170 -16.79 7.07 11.16
C GLU A 170 -18.01 6.25 11.64
N LYS A 171 -18.52 5.31 10.82
CA LYS A 171 -19.59 4.40 11.20
C LYS A 171 -19.13 3.44 12.31
N ALA A 172 -17.94 2.87 12.22
CA ALA A 172 -17.36 2.03 13.29
C ALA A 172 -17.23 2.81 14.60
N LEU A 173 -16.74 4.06 14.54
CA LEU A 173 -16.62 4.96 15.69
C LEU A 173 -17.98 5.42 16.26
N SER A 174 -19.05 5.42 15.46
CA SER A 174 -20.42 5.65 15.96
C SER A 174 -20.95 4.49 16.81
N ILE A 175 -20.44 3.27 16.59
CA ILE A 175 -20.77 2.07 17.36
C ILE A 175 -19.90 1.99 18.62
N ASP A 176 -18.59 2.21 18.43
CA ASP A 176 -17.61 2.26 19.52
C ASP A 176 -16.71 3.49 19.37
N LYS A 177 -17.03 4.55 20.09
CA LYS A 177 -16.29 5.82 20.02
C LYS A 177 -14.81 5.70 20.44
N ASN A 178 -14.47 4.66 21.19
CA ASN A 178 -13.14 4.38 21.70
C ASN A 178 -12.46 3.21 20.95
N TYR A 179 -12.78 3.03 19.70
CA TYR A 179 -12.18 2.00 18.85
C TYR A 179 -10.82 2.48 18.29
N PRO A 180 -9.67 1.98 18.84
CA PRO A 180 -8.35 2.53 18.54
C PRO A 180 -7.97 2.40 17.07
N ALA A 181 -8.18 1.23 16.47
CA ALA A 181 -7.83 0.97 15.08
C ALA A 181 -8.53 1.92 14.10
N ALA A 182 -9.84 2.16 14.30
CA ALA A 182 -10.58 3.08 13.46
C ALA A 182 -10.14 4.55 13.65
N LEU A 183 -9.67 4.94 14.84
CA LEU A 183 -9.08 6.27 15.07
C LEU A 183 -7.76 6.42 14.33
N ASN A 184 -6.91 5.40 14.37
CA ASN A 184 -5.64 5.37 13.65
C ASN A 184 -5.86 5.56 12.15
N ASP A 185 -6.68 4.70 11.53
CA ASP A 185 -6.85 4.71 10.08
C ASP A 185 -7.63 5.94 9.60
N LEU A 186 -8.60 6.44 10.38
CA LEU A 186 -9.27 7.71 10.09
C LEU A 186 -8.27 8.87 10.05
N ALA A 187 -7.28 8.88 10.96
CA ALA A 187 -6.24 9.91 10.96
C ALA A 187 -5.36 9.84 9.71
N TYR A 188 -5.00 8.63 9.24
CA TYR A 188 -4.29 8.50 7.95
C TYR A 188 -5.13 8.97 6.77
N VAL A 189 -6.43 8.67 6.74
CA VAL A 189 -7.32 9.18 5.68
C VAL A 189 -7.41 10.70 5.72
N ASP A 190 -7.58 11.30 6.91
CA ASP A 190 -7.61 12.76 7.05
C ASP A 190 -6.28 13.41 6.64
N ALA A 191 -5.12 12.78 6.95
CA ALA A 191 -3.81 13.26 6.54
C ALA A 191 -3.60 13.19 5.01
N ARG A 192 -4.02 12.09 4.36
CA ARG A 192 -4.01 11.96 2.89
C ARG A 192 -4.86 13.04 2.20
N ASN A 193 -5.94 13.47 2.85
CA ASN A 193 -6.79 14.58 2.44
C ASN A 193 -6.27 15.95 2.91
N LEU A 194 -5.01 16.03 3.39
CA LEU A 194 -4.36 17.23 3.91
C LEU A 194 -5.07 17.86 5.14
N GLN A 195 -5.97 17.14 5.81
CA GLN A 195 -6.71 17.59 6.98
C GLN A 195 -5.93 17.29 8.28
N PHE A 196 -4.67 17.70 8.35
CA PHE A 196 -3.75 17.36 9.42
C PHE A 196 -4.26 17.70 10.83
N ALA A 197 -4.99 18.80 11.00
CA ALA A 197 -5.56 19.14 12.32
C ALA A 197 -6.53 18.06 12.83
N LYS A 198 -7.34 17.45 11.95
CA LYS A 198 -8.24 16.34 12.32
C LYS A 198 -7.45 15.07 12.58
N ALA A 199 -6.47 14.78 11.72
CA ALA A 199 -5.58 13.64 11.88
C ALA A 199 -4.88 13.66 13.25
N PHE A 200 -4.31 14.79 13.63
CA PHE A 200 -3.63 14.95 14.93
C PHE A 200 -4.58 14.78 16.11
N ALA A 201 -5.79 15.36 16.05
CA ALA A 201 -6.79 15.17 17.12
C ALA A 201 -7.22 13.71 17.28
N ALA A 202 -7.30 12.93 16.18
CA ALA A 202 -7.57 11.50 16.26
C ALA A 202 -6.39 10.73 16.87
N MET A 203 -5.14 11.09 16.53
CA MET A 203 -3.92 10.49 17.11
C MET A 203 -3.78 10.78 18.60
N GLU A 204 -4.09 11.98 19.08
CA GLU A 204 -4.10 12.30 20.50
C GLU A 204 -5.08 11.41 21.27
N ARG A 205 -6.26 11.16 20.69
CA ARG A 205 -7.22 10.21 21.27
C ARG A 205 -6.70 8.78 21.25
N TYR A 206 -6.05 8.36 20.16
CA TYR A 206 -5.47 7.03 20.02
C TYR A 206 -4.38 6.80 21.09
N ILE A 207 -3.47 7.76 21.28
CA ILE A 207 -2.46 7.71 22.36
C ILE A 207 -3.10 7.64 23.73
N ALA A 208 -4.16 8.42 23.98
CA ALA A 208 -4.85 8.42 25.26
C ALA A 208 -5.53 7.07 25.58
N LEU A 209 -5.98 6.34 24.57
CA LEU A 209 -6.58 5.01 24.73
C LEU A 209 -5.52 3.92 24.98
N LEU A 210 -4.35 4.02 24.33
CA LEU A 210 -3.29 3.01 24.40
C LEU A 210 -1.93 3.64 24.81
N PRO A 211 -1.84 4.24 26.02
CA PRO A 211 -0.67 5.05 26.41
C PRO A 211 0.61 4.24 26.65
N LYS A 212 0.51 2.91 26.72
CA LYS A 212 1.66 2.00 26.92
C LYS A 212 2.09 1.28 25.66
N GLU A 213 1.34 1.43 24.57
CA GLU A 213 1.64 0.80 23.30
C GLU A 213 2.50 1.73 22.44
N PRO A 214 3.52 1.21 21.71
CA PRO A 214 4.38 2.04 20.89
C PRO A 214 3.69 2.54 19.61
N ASN A 215 2.79 1.76 19.02
CA ASN A 215 2.17 2.05 17.74
C ASN A 215 1.45 3.41 17.66
N PRO A 216 0.69 3.88 18.67
CA PRO A 216 0.09 5.22 18.63
C PRO A 216 1.13 6.35 18.50
N GLN A 217 2.27 6.21 19.16
CA GLN A 217 3.38 7.16 19.03
C GLN A 217 4.04 7.08 17.65
N ASP A 218 4.24 5.89 17.13
CA ASP A 218 4.78 5.64 15.79
C ASP A 218 3.92 6.29 14.71
N SER A 219 2.62 5.98 14.69
CA SER A 219 1.67 6.53 13.73
C SER A 219 1.61 8.06 13.79
N TYR A 220 1.62 8.65 14.99
CA TYR A 220 1.65 10.10 15.12
C TYR A 220 2.95 10.69 14.58
N GLY A 221 4.09 10.03 14.83
CA GLY A 221 5.39 10.40 14.25
C GLY A 221 5.33 10.42 12.73
N GLU A 222 4.70 9.42 12.11
CA GLU A 222 4.54 9.36 10.67
C GLU A 222 3.66 10.50 10.12
N LEU A 223 2.51 10.77 10.72
CA LEU A 223 1.63 11.85 10.28
C LEU A 223 2.28 13.24 10.43
N LEU A 224 3.08 13.45 11.48
CA LEU A 224 3.88 14.65 11.65
C LEU A 224 4.94 14.77 10.56
N ARG A 225 5.62 13.67 10.20
CA ARG A 225 6.54 13.62 9.06
C ARG A 225 5.84 13.99 7.76
N MET A 226 4.67 13.38 7.49
CA MET A 226 3.87 13.68 6.30
C MET A 226 3.49 15.17 6.22
N SER A 227 3.18 15.81 7.34
CA SER A 227 2.87 17.24 7.40
C SER A 227 4.09 18.16 7.28
N GLY A 228 5.31 17.61 7.31
CA GLY A 228 6.57 18.37 7.33
C GLY A 228 7.03 18.82 8.72
N ASN A 229 6.34 18.43 9.79
CA ASN A 229 6.77 18.65 11.15
C ASN A 229 7.79 17.58 11.58
N PHE A 230 9.00 17.67 11.05
CA PHE A 230 10.04 16.65 11.26
C PHE A 230 10.51 16.57 12.71
N GLU A 231 10.61 17.68 13.43
CA GLU A 231 11.01 17.69 14.84
C GLU A 231 10.00 16.96 15.72
N GLY A 232 8.71 17.23 15.52
CA GLY A 232 7.62 16.50 16.16
C GLY A 232 7.65 15.00 15.83
N SER A 233 7.90 14.66 14.57
CA SER A 233 8.05 13.29 14.09
C SER A 233 9.15 12.53 14.84
N LEU A 234 10.35 13.10 14.90
CA LEU A 234 11.49 12.51 15.64
C LEU A 234 11.18 12.32 17.14
N LEU A 235 10.44 13.28 17.75
CA LEU A 235 10.03 13.16 19.14
C LEU A 235 9.13 11.95 19.38
N HIS A 236 8.12 11.77 18.54
CA HIS A 236 7.15 10.70 18.68
C HIS A 236 7.73 9.33 18.35
N TYR A 237 8.56 9.17 17.32
CA TYR A 237 9.27 7.92 17.06
C TYR A 237 10.20 7.52 18.22
N ARG A 238 10.91 8.49 18.83
CA ARG A 238 11.71 8.20 20.03
C ARG A 238 10.84 7.82 21.23
N ALA A 239 9.63 8.40 21.36
CA ALA A 239 8.68 8.02 22.40
C ALA A 239 8.21 6.56 22.21
N ALA A 240 7.93 6.14 20.97
CA ALA A 240 7.60 4.75 20.66
C ALA A 240 8.75 3.79 21.03
N LEU A 241 9.97 4.09 20.63
CA LEU A 241 11.17 3.30 20.97
C LEU A 241 11.52 3.29 22.46
N LYS A 242 11.05 4.28 23.23
CA LYS A 242 11.16 4.24 24.69
C LYS A 242 10.16 3.27 25.33
N LEU A 243 9.00 3.07 24.71
CA LEU A 243 8.00 2.08 25.14
C LEU A 243 8.43 0.68 24.73
N ASP A 244 8.91 0.52 23.51
CA ASP A 244 9.43 -0.73 22.96
C ASP A 244 10.69 -0.46 22.12
N PRO A 245 11.90 -0.79 22.65
CA PRO A 245 13.16 -0.58 21.94
C PRO A 245 13.31 -1.39 20.65
N ASP A 246 12.55 -2.48 20.51
CA ASP A 246 12.59 -3.37 19.35
C ASP A 246 11.51 -3.04 18.30
N PHE A 247 10.77 -1.93 18.50
CA PHE A 247 9.71 -1.48 17.59
C PHE A 247 10.33 -0.92 16.30
N VAL A 248 10.65 -1.82 15.37
CA VAL A 248 11.45 -1.54 14.16
C VAL A 248 10.84 -0.47 13.25
N THR A 249 9.50 -0.34 13.18
CA THR A 249 8.83 0.69 12.38
C THR A 249 9.22 2.10 12.78
N SER A 250 9.29 2.37 14.09
CA SER A 250 9.76 3.68 14.59
C SER A 250 11.25 3.91 14.32
N GLN A 251 12.04 2.84 14.32
CA GLN A 251 13.45 2.94 13.97
C GLN A 251 13.65 3.32 12.48
N LEU A 252 12.79 2.74 11.60
CA LEU A 252 12.71 3.14 10.19
C LEU A 252 12.21 4.57 10.04
N GLY A 253 11.15 4.94 10.77
CA GLY A 253 10.58 6.28 10.79
C GLY A 253 11.60 7.37 11.16
N LEU A 254 12.52 7.08 12.09
CA LEU A 254 13.66 7.98 12.37
C LEU A 254 14.57 8.13 11.15
N GLY A 255 14.95 7.00 10.52
CA GLY A 255 15.77 7.01 9.30
C GLY A 255 15.12 7.83 8.17
N ASP A 256 13.84 7.55 7.92
CA ASP A 256 13.03 8.26 6.92
C ASP A 256 12.97 9.75 7.17
N THR A 257 12.74 10.15 8.43
CA THR A 257 12.65 11.57 8.82
C THR A 257 13.96 12.28 8.60
N TYR A 258 15.09 11.69 9.04
CA TYR A 258 16.40 12.24 8.78
C TYR A 258 16.74 12.33 7.29
N ALA A 259 16.38 11.31 6.51
CA ALA A 259 16.59 11.33 5.05
C ALA A 259 15.82 12.48 4.38
N LEU A 260 14.57 12.72 4.77
CA LEU A 260 13.75 13.81 4.25
C LEU A 260 14.21 15.20 4.71
N MET A 261 14.84 15.29 5.90
CA MET A 261 15.51 16.50 6.39
C MET A 261 16.84 16.79 5.66
N GLY A 262 17.34 15.86 4.84
CA GLY A 262 18.63 15.98 4.16
C GLY A 262 19.83 15.48 4.98
N ASN A 263 19.61 14.94 6.18
CA ASN A 263 20.67 14.36 7.01
C ASN A 263 20.88 12.87 6.70
N GLN A 264 21.51 12.60 5.55
CA GLN A 264 21.63 11.23 5.05
C GLN A 264 22.57 10.36 5.90
N GLU A 265 23.58 10.95 6.52
CA GLU A 265 24.47 10.21 7.41
C GLU A 265 23.73 9.67 8.64
N GLN A 266 22.94 10.52 9.31
CA GLN A 266 22.15 10.09 10.45
C GLN A 266 21.05 9.10 10.02
N ALA A 267 20.44 9.29 8.85
CA ALA A 267 19.46 8.36 8.29
C ALA A 267 20.06 6.94 8.15
N ARG A 268 21.27 6.82 7.61
CA ARG A 268 21.98 5.53 7.49
C ARG A 268 22.25 4.88 8.85
N VAL A 269 22.59 5.67 9.88
CA VAL A 269 22.75 5.15 11.25
C VAL A 269 21.45 4.52 11.76
N GLU A 270 20.32 5.19 11.54
CA GLU A 270 19.03 4.68 12.01
C GLU A 270 18.56 3.45 11.18
N TYR A 271 18.77 3.46 9.87
CA TYR A 271 18.50 2.30 9.02
C TYR A 271 19.39 1.09 9.39
N ASP A 272 20.66 1.29 9.76
CA ASP A 272 21.51 0.21 10.22
C ASP A 272 21.01 -0.46 11.52
N LYS A 273 20.36 0.32 12.39
CA LYS A 273 19.69 -0.24 13.57
C LYS A 273 18.46 -1.06 13.14
N ALA A 274 17.60 -0.51 12.26
CA ALA A 274 16.44 -1.22 11.74
C ALA A 274 16.81 -2.55 11.05
N ILE A 275 17.87 -2.54 10.23
CA ILE A 275 18.40 -3.74 9.56
C ILE A 275 18.82 -4.82 10.57
N ARG A 276 19.39 -4.43 11.72
CA ARG A 276 19.76 -5.40 12.77
C ARG A 276 18.55 -6.01 13.47
N PHE A 277 17.46 -5.27 13.59
CA PHE A 277 16.21 -5.71 14.22
C PHE A 277 15.20 -6.30 13.23
N ALA A 278 15.56 -6.42 11.94
CA ALA A 278 14.68 -7.01 10.94
C ALA A 278 14.29 -8.46 11.31
N HIS A 279 13.01 -8.75 11.29
CA HIS A 279 12.45 -10.04 11.73
C HIS A 279 12.71 -11.18 10.74
N ASN A 280 12.87 -10.86 9.46
CA ASN A 280 13.15 -11.81 8.39
C ASN A 280 14.06 -11.21 7.32
N GLU A 281 14.46 -12.03 6.34
CA GLU A 281 15.40 -11.61 5.30
C GLU A 281 14.77 -10.62 4.30
N ALA A 282 13.48 -10.75 4.01
CA ALA A 282 12.78 -9.84 3.12
C ALA A 282 12.75 -8.41 3.70
N ASP A 283 12.43 -8.27 5.00
CA ASP A 283 12.47 -7.00 5.72
C ASP A 283 13.87 -6.42 5.74
N ARG A 284 14.88 -7.26 6.04
CA ARG A 284 16.29 -6.82 6.05
C ARG A 284 16.71 -6.21 4.72
N LEU A 285 16.36 -6.86 3.62
CA LEU A 285 16.66 -6.37 2.27
C LEU A 285 15.89 -5.08 1.95
N THR A 286 14.61 -5.00 2.33
CA THR A 286 13.79 -3.81 2.16
C THR A 286 14.37 -2.60 2.92
N TYR A 287 14.78 -2.79 4.18
CA TYR A 287 15.43 -1.72 4.96
C TYR A 287 16.80 -1.34 4.39
N SER A 288 17.53 -2.30 3.82
CA SER A 288 18.79 -2.04 3.13
C SER A 288 18.57 -1.20 1.86
N MET A 289 17.46 -1.38 1.15
CA MET A 289 17.10 -0.52 0.00
C MET A 289 16.83 0.92 0.45
N GLN A 290 16.15 1.14 1.57
CA GLN A 290 15.97 2.50 2.14
C GLN A 290 17.32 3.14 2.48
N LYS A 291 18.25 2.38 3.06
CA LYS A 291 19.62 2.86 3.31
C LYS A 291 20.33 3.22 2.01
N ALA A 292 20.25 2.37 0.97
CA ALA A 292 20.87 2.64 -0.33
C ALA A 292 20.29 3.88 -1.00
N MET A 293 18.99 4.14 -0.86
CA MET A 293 18.32 5.33 -1.39
C MET A 293 18.90 6.65 -0.81
N THR A 294 19.50 6.63 0.39
CA THR A 294 20.15 7.83 0.93
C THR A 294 21.29 8.33 0.05
N PHE A 295 22.00 7.43 -0.64
CA PHE A 295 23.05 7.81 -1.58
C PHE A 295 22.48 8.41 -2.88
N VAL A 296 21.31 7.95 -3.32
CA VAL A 296 20.58 8.60 -4.43
C VAL A 296 20.21 10.04 -4.04
N ARG A 297 19.75 10.27 -2.81
CA ARG A 297 19.41 11.61 -2.29
C ARG A 297 20.60 12.55 -2.20
N GLU A 298 21.80 12.01 -2.00
CA GLU A 298 23.07 12.76 -2.02
C GLU A 298 23.63 12.98 -3.44
N GLY A 299 23.05 12.36 -4.46
CA GLY A 299 23.62 12.29 -5.82
C GLY A 299 24.87 11.43 -5.91
N ASN A 300 25.14 10.60 -4.92
CA ASN A 300 26.26 9.66 -4.90
C ASN A 300 25.85 8.33 -5.54
N TYR A 301 25.63 8.36 -6.85
CA TYR A 301 25.11 7.22 -7.60
C TYR A 301 26.05 6.00 -7.60
N ALA A 302 27.37 6.20 -7.46
CA ALA A 302 28.32 5.10 -7.39
C ALA A 302 28.11 4.22 -6.13
N GLU A 303 27.92 4.84 -4.97
CA GLU A 303 27.59 4.09 -3.74
C GLU A 303 26.18 3.53 -3.77
N ALA A 304 25.22 4.23 -4.40
CA ALA A 304 23.87 3.71 -4.62
C ALA A 304 23.90 2.44 -5.49
N ASP A 305 24.61 2.46 -6.63
CA ASP A 305 24.78 1.30 -7.52
C ASP A 305 25.37 0.11 -6.79
N LYS A 306 26.42 0.34 -6.01
CA LYS A 306 27.05 -0.71 -5.19
C LYS A 306 26.05 -1.28 -4.17
N GLY A 307 25.36 -0.42 -3.43
CA GLY A 307 24.40 -0.84 -2.42
C GLY A 307 23.27 -1.68 -3.02
N TYR A 308 22.61 -1.22 -4.08
CA TYR A 308 21.53 -1.97 -4.73
C TYR A 308 22.02 -3.26 -5.40
N ALA A 309 23.22 -3.28 -6.00
CA ALA A 309 23.79 -4.49 -6.58
C ALA A 309 24.09 -5.56 -5.49
N GLU A 310 24.62 -5.17 -4.33
CA GLU A 310 24.84 -6.07 -3.19
C GLU A 310 23.51 -6.62 -2.63
N ILE A 311 22.48 -5.78 -2.56
CA ILE A 311 21.12 -6.20 -2.16
C ILE A 311 20.56 -7.20 -3.15
N ALA A 312 20.63 -6.94 -4.46
CA ALA A 312 20.15 -7.84 -5.50
C ALA A 312 20.87 -9.19 -5.44
N ALA A 313 22.20 -9.20 -5.31
CA ALA A 313 22.99 -10.44 -5.18
C ALA A 313 22.61 -11.25 -3.93
N THR A 314 22.40 -10.56 -2.81
CA THR A 314 21.97 -11.20 -1.56
C THR A 314 20.57 -11.78 -1.69
N ALA A 315 19.64 -11.02 -2.27
CA ALA A 315 18.26 -11.42 -2.54
C ALA A 315 18.23 -12.68 -3.43
N HIS A 316 19.01 -12.68 -4.50
CA HIS A 316 19.18 -13.85 -5.36
C HIS A 316 19.65 -15.10 -4.59
N ALA A 317 20.72 -14.96 -3.82
CA ALA A 317 21.30 -16.06 -3.00
C ALA A 317 20.30 -16.59 -1.96
N LYS A 318 19.41 -15.73 -1.45
CA LYS A 318 18.40 -16.04 -0.44
C LYS A 318 17.02 -16.37 -1.04
N LYS A 319 16.91 -16.40 -2.37
CA LYS A 319 15.65 -16.66 -3.09
C LYS A 319 14.53 -15.66 -2.75
N GLN A 320 14.91 -14.42 -2.47
CA GLN A 320 14.00 -13.29 -2.22
C GLN A 320 13.76 -12.54 -3.53
N ASN A 321 13.09 -13.20 -4.47
CA ASN A 321 12.97 -12.76 -5.85
C ASN A 321 12.26 -11.42 -6.01
N LEU A 322 11.30 -11.10 -5.13
CA LEU A 322 10.64 -9.78 -5.13
C LEU A 322 11.65 -8.66 -4.82
N GLN A 323 12.45 -8.82 -3.77
CA GLN A 323 13.48 -7.85 -3.37
C GLN A 323 14.61 -7.77 -4.40
N GLU A 324 14.93 -8.88 -5.07
CA GLU A 324 15.86 -8.89 -6.21
C GLU A 324 15.33 -8.00 -7.34
N ALA A 325 14.07 -8.21 -7.76
CA ALA A 325 13.42 -7.43 -8.79
C ALA A 325 13.35 -5.93 -8.44
N GLN A 326 12.93 -5.61 -7.21
CA GLN A 326 12.86 -4.24 -6.72
C GLN A 326 14.22 -3.55 -6.73
N SER A 327 15.29 -4.25 -6.34
CA SER A 327 16.64 -3.69 -6.36
C SER A 327 17.10 -3.33 -7.77
N TYR A 328 16.88 -4.22 -8.74
CA TYR A 328 17.20 -3.94 -10.14
C TYR A 328 16.32 -2.82 -10.73
N ARG A 329 15.02 -2.75 -10.38
CA ARG A 329 14.17 -1.65 -10.80
C ARG A 329 14.66 -0.32 -10.24
N HIS A 330 15.00 -0.25 -8.96
CA HIS A 330 15.55 0.96 -8.35
C HIS A 330 16.87 1.38 -9.00
N LEU A 331 17.77 0.43 -9.34
CA LEU A 331 18.96 0.73 -10.12
C LEU A 331 18.62 1.40 -11.47
N ALA A 332 17.53 0.99 -12.12
CA ALA A 332 17.12 1.58 -13.39
C ALA A 332 16.53 3.00 -13.22
N GLU A 333 15.84 3.31 -12.12
CA GLU A 333 15.06 4.53 -11.97
C GLU A 333 15.90 5.82 -12.02
N TYR A 334 17.08 5.82 -11.44
CA TYR A 334 17.97 7.00 -11.44
C TYR A 334 19.09 6.95 -12.48
N GLN A 335 19.21 5.88 -13.28
CA GLN A 335 20.21 5.78 -14.33
C GLN A 335 19.92 6.73 -15.48
N THR A 336 20.94 7.48 -15.89
CA THR A 336 20.88 8.35 -17.06
C THR A 336 21.28 7.63 -18.37
N ASP A 337 22.04 6.54 -18.28
CA ASP A 337 22.37 5.67 -19.42
C ASP A 337 21.25 4.66 -19.68
N ASP A 338 20.54 4.84 -20.78
CA ASP A 338 19.42 3.97 -21.16
C ASP A 338 19.84 2.51 -21.30
N SER A 339 21.03 2.19 -21.84
CA SER A 339 21.48 0.81 -21.99
C SER A 339 21.56 0.09 -20.63
N THR A 340 22.16 0.75 -19.64
CA THR A 340 22.26 0.25 -18.27
C THR A 340 20.88 0.13 -17.61
N ALA A 341 20.03 1.13 -17.80
CA ALA A 341 18.66 1.10 -17.26
C ALA A 341 17.84 -0.07 -17.85
N TRP A 342 17.85 -0.26 -19.17
CA TRP A 342 17.17 -1.38 -19.82
C TRP A 342 17.70 -2.73 -19.38
N LYS A 343 19.02 -2.87 -19.21
CA LYS A 343 19.63 -4.09 -18.65
C LYS A 343 19.08 -4.40 -17.26
N ASN A 344 19.01 -3.40 -16.39
CA ASN A 344 18.51 -3.57 -15.02
C ASN A 344 17.00 -3.91 -15.01
N LEU A 345 16.17 -3.25 -15.86
CA LEU A 345 14.76 -3.59 -15.99
C LEU A 345 14.53 -5.01 -16.52
N LYS A 346 15.41 -5.50 -17.37
CA LYS A 346 15.38 -6.89 -17.84
C LYS A 346 15.72 -7.86 -16.71
N LEU A 347 16.75 -7.58 -15.92
CA LEU A 347 17.11 -8.38 -14.74
C LEU A 347 15.99 -8.39 -13.70
N ALA A 348 15.31 -7.25 -13.49
CA ALA A 348 14.14 -7.16 -12.61
C ALA A 348 13.02 -8.10 -13.06
N GLU A 349 12.68 -8.11 -14.34
CA GLU A 349 11.68 -9.02 -14.90
C GLU A 349 12.11 -10.49 -14.75
N GLU A 350 13.37 -10.82 -15.11
CA GLU A 350 13.92 -12.17 -14.99
C GLU A 350 13.81 -12.69 -13.54
N ALA A 351 14.10 -11.84 -12.55
CA ALA A 351 13.96 -12.19 -11.13
C ALA A 351 12.53 -12.59 -10.76
N LEU A 352 11.50 -11.95 -11.32
CA LEU A 352 10.09 -12.28 -11.07
C LEU A 352 9.67 -13.63 -11.70
N HIS A 353 10.38 -14.10 -12.74
CA HIS A 353 10.08 -15.34 -13.44
C HIS A 353 10.88 -16.55 -12.94
N HIS A 354 11.90 -16.37 -12.11
CA HIS A 354 12.57 -17.49 -11.48
C HIS A 354 11.59 -18.31 -10.63
N GLN A 355 11.87 -19.60 -10.41
CA GLN A 355 11.05 -20.45 -9.53
C GLN A 355 10.99 -19.82 -8.14
N SER A 356 9.94 -19.06 -7.88
CA SER A 356 9.78 -18.30 -6.66
C SER A 356 8.39 -18.44 -6.12
N ILE A 357 8.30 -18.25 -4.82
CA ILE A 357 7.10 -18.28 -4.00
C ILE A 357 6.44 -16.87 -3.94
N ILE A 358 6.69 -15.99 -4.92
CA ILE A 358 6.03 -14.69 -5.01
C ILE A 358 4.54 -14.90 -5.30
N SER A 359 3.67 -14.21 -4.57
CA SER A 359 2.24 -14.23 -4.87
C SER A 359 1.97 -13.67 -6.28
N PRO A 360 0.94 -14.13 -6.99
CA PRO A 360 0.56 -13.53 -8.27
C PRO A 360 0.29 -12.03 -8.16
N SER A 361 -0.26 -11.56 -7.04
CA SER A 361 -0.50 -10.13 -6.79
C SER A 361 0.81 -9.34 -6.74
N ASP A 362 1.76 -9.74 -5.89
CA ASP A 362 3.04 -9.04 -5.74
C ASP A 362 3.84 -9.05 -7.06
N ARG A 363 3.81 -10.18 -7.78
CA ARG A 363 4.44 -10.28 -9.10
C ARG A 363 3.86 -9.29 -10.09
N ASN A 364 2.53 -9.21 -10.18
CA ASN A 364 1.86 -8.33 -11.12
C ASN A 364 2.04 -6.85 -10.75
N GLU A 365 2.07 -6.53 -9.46
CA GLU A 365 2.38 -5.17 -9.00
C GLU A 365 3.79 -4.75 -9.39
N GLU A 366 4.80 -5.58 -9.11
CA GLU A 366 6.17 -5.24 -9.45
C GLU A 366 6.39 -5.21 -10.97
N MET A 367 5.77 -6.15 -11.72
CA MET A 367 5.77 -6.12 -13.18
C MET A 367 5.16 -4.83 -13.72
N SER A 368 4.07 -4.34 -13.12
CA SER A 368 3.45 -3.08 -13.55
C SER A 368 4.38 -1.87 -13.39
N ARG A 369 5.19 -1.85 -12.33
CA ARG A 369 6.20 -0.80 -12.11
C ARG A 369 7.36 -0.91 -13.12
N ILE A 370 7.79 -2.13 -13.45
CA ILE A 370 8.82 -2.38 -14.47
C ILE A 370 8.32 -1.89 -15.84
N LEU A 371 7.12 -2.27 -16.25
CA LEU A 371 6.52 -1.87 -17.54
C LEU A 371 6.30 -0.35 -17.60
N ARG A 372 5.88 0.29 -16.50
CA ARG A 372 5.81 1.75 -16.40
C ARG A 372 7.15 2.41 -16.69
N ASN A 373 8.23 1.94 -16.08
CA ASN A 373 9.58 2.46 -16.30
C ASN A 373 10.01 2.27 -17.76
N ARG A 374 9.74 1.11 -18.36
CA ARG A 374 10.06 0.83 -19.76
C ARG A 374 9.28 1.74 -20.72
N ALA A 375 7.98 1.87 -20.53
CA ALA A 375 7.13 2.73 -21.35
C ALA A 375 7.59 4.19 -21.31
N ALA A 376 7.87 4.73 -20.09
CA ALA A 376 8.37 6.08 -19.90
C ALA A 376 9.72 6.28 -20.62
N ARG A 377 10.69 5.39 -20.41
CA ARG A 377 12.02 5.49 -21.06
C ARG A 377 11.94 5.39 -22.58
N ALA A 378 11.12 4.48 -23.11
CA ALA A 378 10.92 4.36 -24.54
C ALA A 378 10.31 5.64 -25.14
N ALA A 379 9.35 6.25 -24.45
CA ALA A 379 8.75 7.51 -24.87
C ALA A 379 9.77 8.65 -24.86
N HIS A 380 10.51 8.85 -23.77
CA HIS A 380 11.55 9.88 -23.64
C HIS A 380 12.67 9.73 -24.66
N SER A 381 13.03 8.50 -25.05
CA SER A 381 14.02 8.25 -26.11
C SER A 381 13.46 8.41 -27.54
N GLY A 382 12.16 8.75 -27.69
CA GLY A 382 11.47 8.89 -28.96
C GLY A 382 11.11 7.57 -29.65
N ASN A 383 11.30 6.42 -28.98
CA ASN A 383 10.92 5.12 -29.52
C ASN A 383 9.44 4.81 -29.25
N GLN A 384 8.55 5.48 -30.00
CA GLN A 384 7.11 5.38 -29.84
C GLN A 384 6.58 3.95 -29.99
N ALA A 385 7.12 3.16 -30.92
CA ALA A 385 6.67 1.79 -31.13
C ALA A 385 6.95 0.90 -29.91
N LEU A 386 8.10 1.09 -29.24
CA LEU A 386 8.44 0.37 -28.04
C LEU A 386 7.59 0.89 -26.84
N ALA A 387 7.39 2.20 -26.72
CA ALA A 387 6.54 2.76 -25.68
C ALA A 387 5.09 2.23 -25.76
N GLU A 388 4.52 2.17 -26.97
CA GLU A 388 3.20 1.59 -27.21
C GLU A 388 3.13 0.10 -26.88
N LYS A 389 4.19 -0.66 -27.19
CA LYS A 389 4.28 -2.09 -26.86
C LYS A 389 4.25 -2.31 -25.33
N GLU A 390 5.13 -1.63 -24.59
CA GLU A 390 5.22 -1.77 -23.13
C GLU A 390 3.92 -1.28 -22.45
N LEU A 391 3.31 -0.21 -22.98
CA LEU A 391 2.02 0.30 -22.52
C LEU A 391 0.89 -0.71 -22.75
N HIS A 392 0.87 -1.40 -23.90
CA HIS A 392 -0.13 -2.42 -24.19
C HIS A 392 -0.02 -3.64 -23.25
N GLU A 393 1.18 -4.06 -22.91
CA GLU A 393 1.42 -5.12 -21.93
C GLU A 393 0.92 -4.68 -20.52
N LEU A 394 1.18 -3.44 -20.14
CA LEU A 394 0.70 -2.87 -18.89
C LEU A 394 -0.83 -2.70 -18.87
N GLU A 395 -1.44 -2.31 -19.99
CA GLU A 395 -2.89 -2.25 -20.16
C GLU A 395 -3.55 -3.62 -19.96
N ALA A 396 -2.92 -4.67 -20.48
CA ALA A 396 -3.44 -6.04 -20.29
C ALA A 396 -3.45 -6.45 -18.81
N LEU A 397 -2.42 -6.08 -18.02
CA LEU A 397 -2.40 -6.28 -16.58
C LEU A 397 -3.49 -5.46 -15.89
N ALA A 398 -3.66 -4.19 -16.26
CA ALA A 398 -4.66 -3.30 -15.68
C ALA A 398 -6.09 -3.75 -15.96
N ASN A 399 -6.35 -4.24 -17.17
CA ASN A 399 -7.67 -4.78 -17.55
C ASN A 399 -8.02 -6.06 -16.78
N GLY A 400 -7.01 -6.87 -16.42
CA GLY A 400 -7.16 -8.09 -15.64
C GLY A 400 -7.21 -7.88 -14.13
N SER A 401 -6.99 -6.66 -13.64
CA SER A 401 -6.85 -6.37 -12.21
C SER A 401 -7.62 -5.12 -11.79
N ARG A 402 -8.03 -5.10 -10.50
CA ARG A 402 -8.53 -3.89 -9.82
C ARG A 402 -7.53 -3.39 -8.78
N ASN A 403 -6.34 -3.97 -8.75
CA ASN A 403 -5.28 -3.53 -7.86
C ASN A 403 -4.85 -2.10 -8.18
N ARG A 404 -4.87 -1.24 -7.16
CA ARG A 404 -4.58 0.20 -7.29
C ARG A 404 -3.19 0.47 -7.88
N VAL A 405 -2.17 -0.28 -7.47
CA VAL A 405 -0.79 -0.07 -7.94
C VAL A 405 -0.70 -0.32 -9.44
N ILE A 406 -1.36 -1.37 -9.94
CA ILE A 406 -1.37 -1.71 -11.36
C ILE A 406 -2.13 -0.64 -12.15
N GLN A 407 -3.29 -0.19 -11.64
CA GLN A 407 -4.08 0.87 -12.29
C GLN A 407 -3.29 2.19 -12.37
N SER A 408 -2.72 2.65 -11.25
CA SER A 408 -1.93 3.89 -11.24
C SER A 408 -0.67 3.78 -12.09
N SER A 409 -0.01 2.62 -12.13
CA SER A 409 1.13 2.38 -13.02
C SER A 409 0.74 2.53 -14.50
N TYR A 410 -0.41 1.97 -14.89
CA TYR A 410 -0.92 2.09 -16.26
C TYR A 410 -1.25 3.54 -16.62
N HIS A 411 -2.04 4.20 -15.80
CA HIS A 411 -2.46 5.58 -16.05
C HIS A 411 -1.27 6.56 -16.05
N GLY A 412 -0.34 6.40 -15.09
CA GLY A 412 0.89 7.19 -15.06
C GLY A 412 1.77 6.99 -16.30
N ALA A 413 1.95 5.74 -16.75
CA ALA A 413 2.70 5.43 -17.97
C ALA A 413 2.03 5.98 -19.22
N PHE A 414 0.71 5.80 -19.34
CA PHE A 414 -0.06 6.31 -20.48
C PHE A 414 -0.02 7.83 -20.55
N GLY A 415 -0.21 8.51 -19.42
CA GLY A 415 -0.05 9.95 -19.33
C GLY A 415 1.34 10.42 -19.76
N THR A 416 2.40 9.71 -19.31
CA THR A 416 3.79 10.01 -19.72
C THR A 416 3.97 9.92 -21.22
N VAL A 417 3.51 8.84 -21.86
CA VAL A 417 3.59 8.66 -23.33
C VAL A 417 2.85 9.79 -24.07
N LEU A 418 1.68 10.20 -23.56
CA LEU A 418 0.93 11.32 -24.16
C LEU A 418 1.65 12.67 -23.98
N MET A 419 2.32 12.90 -22.85
CA MET A 419 3.15 14.09 -22.61
C MET A 419 4.28 14.20 -23.63
N ASP A 420 5.02 13.11 -23.88
CA ASP A 420 6.09 13.08 -24.89
C ASP A 420 5.58 13.28 -26.30
N GLN A 421 4.34 12.88 -26.58
CA GLN A 421 3.62 13.18 -27.82
C GLN A 421 3.08 14.61 -27.88
N LYS A 422 3.27 15.43 -26.84
CA LYS A 422 2.70 16.80 -26.68
C LYS A 422 1.17 16.85 -26.73
N LYS A 423 0.51 15.78 -26.33
CA LYS A 423 -0.96 15.67 -26.26
C LYS A 423 -1.42 15.99 -24.83
N PHE A 424 -1.17 17.23 -24.39
CA PHE A 424 -1.31 17.64 -22.98
C PHE A 424 -2.73 17.49 -22.45
N GLU A 425 -3.75 17.89 -23.23
CA GLU A 425 -5.16 17.77 -22.81
C GLU A 425 -5.58 16.30 -22.65
N ALA A 426 -5.04 15.39 -23.47
CA ALA A 426 -5.32 13.97 -23.36
C ALA A 426 -4.51 13.30 -22.23
N ALA A 427 -3.35 13.84 -21.88
CA ALA A 427 -2.51 13.34 -20.80
C ALA A 427 -3.12 13.63 -19.41
N ILE A 428 -3.73 14.79 -19.21
CA ILE A 428 -4.26 15.24 -17.92
C ILE A 428 -5.17 14.20 -17.26
N PRO A 429 -6.25 13.69 -17.85
CA PRO A 429 -7.12 12.72 -17.18
C PRO A 429 -6.41 11.42 -16.83
N GLN A 430 -5.39 11.02 -17.58
CA GLN A 430 -4.59 9.85 -17.27
C GLN A 430 -3.69 10.12 -16.05
N LEU A 431 -3.00 11.24 -16.04
CA LEU A 431 -2.11 11.61 -14.93
C LEU A 431 -2.88 11.89 -13.63
N GLU A 432 -4.12 12.42 -13.72
CA GLU A 432 -4.98 12.65 -12.54
C GLU A 432 -5.32 11.34 -11.80
N GLU A 433 -5.37 10.18 -12.48
CA GLU A 433 -5.57 8.86 -11.87
C GLU A 433 -4.34 8.37 -11.06
N ASP A 434 -3.16 8.96 -11.27
CA ASP A 434 -1.91 8.63 -10.55
C ASP A 434 -1.31 9.85 -9.83
N ARG A 435 -2.15 10.80 -9.46
CA ARG A 435 -1.75 12.11 -8.88
C ARG A 435 -1.05 12.05 -7.51
N ASP A 436 -0.83 10.86 -6.95
CA ASP A 436 -0.08 10.68 -5.70
C ASP A 436 1.40 10.34 -5.94
N ASN A 437 1.76 10.02 -7.18
CA ASN A 437 3.14 9.74 -7.56
C ASN A 437 3.88 11.05 -7.92
N PRO A 438 5.07 11.32 -7.35
CA PRO A 438 5.84 12.53 -7.64
C PRO A 438 6.19 12.75 -9.11
N PHE A 439 6.56 11.70 -9.86
CA PHE A 439 6.81 11.81 -11.30
C PHE A 439 5.55 12.26 -12.07
N THR A 440 4.41 11.68 -11.73
CA THR A 440 3.13 12.03 -12.35
C THR A 440 2.69 13.45 -12.00
N LEU A 441 2.89 13.88 -10.75
CA LEU A 441 2.60 15.26 -10.33
C LEU A 441 3.47 16.27 -11.06
N GLU A 442 4.75 15.99 -11.29
CA GLU A 442 5.63 16.84 -12.09
C GLU A 442 5.10 16.99 -13.52
N LEU A 443 4.67 15.90 -14.14
CA LEU A 443 4.06 15.94 -15.48
C LEU A 443 2.72 16.68 -15.48
N LEU A 444 1.90 16.54 -14.42
CA LEU A 444 0.66 17.32 -14.27
C LEU A 444 0.94 18.83 -14.17
N VAL A 445 1.96 19.25 -13.42
CA VAL A 445 2.37 20.65 -13.37
C VAL A 445 2.72 21.16 -14.76
N GLN A 446 3.48 20.39 -15.54
CA GLN A 446 3.83 20.73 -16.92
C GLN A 446 2.59 20.76 -17.84
N ALA A 447 1.69 19.76 -17.75
CA ALA A 447 0.48 19.69 -18.56
C ALA A 447 -0.48 20.86 -18.27
N TYR A 448 -0.70 21.19 -17.00
CA TYR A 448 -1.54 22.35 -16.62
C TYR A 448 -0.94 23.68 -17.06
N TYR A 449 0.39 23.81 -17.02
CA TYR A 449 1.09 24.98 -17.57
C TYR A 449 0.84 25.13 -19.08
N GLN A 450 1.01 24.04 -19.84
CA GLN A 450 0.82 24.03 -21.30
C GLN A 450 -0.65 24.26 -21.75
N THR A 451 -1.60 23.93 -20.88
CA THR A 451 -3.04 24.08 -21.14
C THR A 451 -3.67 25.27 -20.42
N GLU A 452 -2.83 26.15 -19.84
CA GLU A 452 -3.23 27.40 -19.15
C GLU A 452 -4.22 27.20 -17.99
N GLN A 453 -4.18 26.01 -17.32
CA GLN A 453 -5.02 25.68 -16.16
C GLN A 453 -4.36 26.14 -14.85
N THR A 454 -4.25 27.46 -14.64
CA THR A 454 -3.44 28.08 -13.58
C THR A 454 -3.79 27.61 -12.16
N GLU A 455 -5.09 27.47 -11.82
CA GLU A 455 -5.52 27.01 -10.48
C GLU A 455 -5.03 25.60 -10.18
N LYS A 456 -5.27 24.67 -11.12
CA LYS A 456 -4.81 23.28 -10.99
C LYS A 456 -3.28 23.14 -10.99
N LEU A 457 -2.59 24.00 -11.76
CA LEU A 457 -1.12 24.09 -11.73
C LEU A 457 -0.63 24.37 -10.31
N HIS A 458 -1.14 25.41 -9.67
CA HIS A 458 -0.72 25.78 -8.32
C HIS A 458 -1.05 24.71 -7.29
N GLU A 459 -2.22 24.06 -7.40
CA GLU A 459 -2.59 22.94 -6.54
C GLU A 459 -1.64 21.76 -6.69
N ALA A 460 -1.34 21.36 -7.93
CA ALA A 460 -0.42 20.25 -8.21
C ALA A 460 1.01 20.56 -7.74
N GLU A 461 1.49 21.78 -7.96
CA GLU A 461 2.81 22.22 -7.51
C GLU A 461 2.91 22.27 -5.98
N ALA A 462 1.90 22.79 -5.29
CA ALA A 462 1.83 22.81 -3.83
C ALA A 462 1.80 21.37 -3.26
N LYS A 463 1.03 20.49 -3.87
CA LYS A 463 0.98 19.07 -3.50
C LYS A 463 2.34 18.41 -3.68
N LEU A 464 3.00 18.59 -4.85
CA LEU A 464 4.32 18.01 -5.14
C LEU A 464 5.37 18.46 -4.12
N ARG A 465 5.42 19.78 -3.82
CA ARG A 465 6.32 20.34 -2.81
C ARG A 465 6.05 19.82 -1.41
N GLY A 466 4.80 19.46 -1.11
CA GLY A 466 4.34 18.95 0.20
C GLY A 466 4.63 17.46 0.44
N ILE A 467 5.09 16.69 -0.56
CA ILE A 467 5.30 15.26 -0.40
C ILE A 467 6.49 14.95 0.52
N ASN A 468 6.19 14.33 1.68
CA ASN A 468 7.16 13.86 2.67
C ASN A 468 7.03 12.34 2.90
N VAL A 469 6.98 11.57 1.80
CA VAL A 469 6.99 10.09 1.81
C VAL A 469 8.35 9.63 1.26
N PRO A 470 9.07 8.73 1.95
CA PRO A 470 10.44 8.37 1.61
C PRO A 470 10.50 7.34 0.46
N THR A 471 10.08 7.73 -0.73
CA THR A 471 10.12 6.90 -1.96
C THR A 471 11.23 7.35 -2.91
N MET A 472 11.56 6.52 -3.89
CA MET A 472 12.55 6.84 -4.92
C MET A 472 12.10 8.04 -5.76
N GLU A 473 10.84 8.09 -6.13
CA GLU A 473 10.27 9.19 -6.90
C GLU A 473 10.35 10.52 -6.12
N GLN A 474 10.07 10.47 -4.81
CA GLN A 474 10.24 11.64 -3.95
C GLN A 474 11.72 12.07 -3.89
N ALA A 475 12.63 11.12 -3.79
CA ALA A 475 14.07 11.40 -3.74
C ALA A 475 14.58 12.08 -5.02
N LEU A 476 14.03 11.70 -6.17
CA LEU A 476 14.48 12.20 -7.48
C LEU A 476 13.83 13.52 -7.88
N VAL A 477 12.55 13.75 -7.51
CA VAL A 477 11.78 14.91 -8.01
C VAL A 477 11.66 16.03 -6.97
N VAL A 478 11.20 15.70 -5.76
CA VAL A 478 10.75 16.71 -4.80
C VAL A 478 11.85 17.67 -4.34
N PRO A 479 13.10 17.25 -4.07
CA PRO A 479 14.17 18.17 -3.71
C PRO A 479 14.45 19.21 -4.79
N ALA A 480 14.48 18.81 -6.06
CA ALA A 480 14.68 19.73 -7.19
C ALA A 480 13.51 20.73 -7.32
N THR A 481 12.27 20.24 -7.20
CA THR A 481 11.07 21.11 -7.22
C THR A 481 11.09 22.14 -6.08
N ARG A 482 11.52 21.75 -4.87
CA ARG A 482 11.64 22.67 -3.72
C ARG A 482 12.71 23.74 -3.92
N ALA A 483 13.77 23.43 -4.65
CA ALA A 483 14.85 24.39 -4.95
C ALA A 483 14.45 25.44 -6.01
N GLN A 484 13.46 25.15 -6.85
CA GLN A 484 12.95 26.07 -7.87
C GLN A 484 11.98 27.09 -7.24
N ARG A 485 11.86 28.28 -7.87
CA ARG A 485 10.77 29.22 -7.49
C ARG A 485 9.43 28.69 -8.01
N PRO A 486 8.33 28.85 -7.23
CA PRO A 486 7.01 28.49 -7.72
C PRO A 486 6.67 29.25 -9.00
N HIS A 487 5.92 28.64 -9.88
CA HIS A 487 5.31 29.33 -11.01
C HIS A 487 4.29 30.34 -10.46
N ILE A 488 4.53 31.64 -10.72
CA ILE A 488 3.70 32.75 -10.23
C ILE A 488 2.59 33.04 -11.28
#